data_5c2625ad10b6d0da03528e9589b2adb4
#
_entry.id   5c2625ad10b6d0da03528e9589b2adb4
#
_cell.length_a   1.000
_cell.length_b   1.000
_cell.length_c   1.000
_cell.angle_alpha   90.00
_cell.angle_beta   90.00
_cell.angle_gamma   90.00
#
_symmetry.space_group_name_H-M   'P 1'
#
loop_
_entity.id
_entity.type
_entity.pdbx_description
1 polymer ?
#
loop_
_entity_poly.entity_id
_entity_poly.type
_entity_poly.pdbx_seq_one_letter_code
_entity_poly.pdbx_strand_id
1 'polypeptide(L)'
;MKKYVRIVCLLLAVVLTGASCSEGAGEETAAVSSSPVIQSGEPEETEAETEPDFLKDVRYDGETFSIMTSDTTISSNYLIEGSGELNGDNVNDAVFERNLAAEDRLGVKLTYTQTNRNWDTVAAQVKQLIQAGEDSYDLIIEDQRGMSTVSIAHCLADASALSNVDFSENCWWSDYMRNLSVDYKSIYLLVGDYFMDVLNHSHALLYNRDMFRTQFGDPDDLYHEVDMGEWTYDRWIELVDQAYVDENGDGKADKHDTYGMIVGGVGGSTFPFTYGSDVPFISRDENGYPTLTMYCDRLLLLYEKIYGIFYSSGTRTNYGENGADLHAKFMENGALFISGTQLGDFGTFRDMEAEIGLIPYPKLDESQARYITVVHDTAEVGAIPTTARDPEMTGAVCQILCRLTHESVLPTYYEMSLKIKYARDDFTSSMIDLIHDGITDEFCLVYGGAYANDIFTWAILGPLQRQEKEGVASEYSKREKAALKALDKLMNEYNSN
;
A
#
# COMPACT_ATOMS: atom_id res chain seq x y z
N MET A 1 -45.53 29.08 21.01
CA MET A 1 -45.59 30.55 21.01
C MET A 1 -44.18 31.07 20.75
N LYS A 2 -43.94 31.52 19.54
CA LYS A 2 -43.41 32.83 19.03
C LYS A 2 -42.25 33.40 19.90
N LYS A 3 -41.04 33.64 19.34
CA LYS A 3 -40.76 34.74 18.42
C LYS A 3 -39.41 34.56 17.65
N TYR A 4 -39.43 34.88 16.40
CA TYR A 4 -38.33 35.20 15.50
C TYR A 4 -37.55 36.43 15.95
N VAL A 5 -36.23 36.48 15.70
CA VAL A 5 -35.55 37.73 15.26
C VAL A 5 -34.56 37.40 14.18
N ARG A 6 -34.81 37.95 12.99
CA ARG A 6 -33.88 38.10 11.85
C ARG A 6 -33.00 39.32 12.11
N ILE A 7 -31.72 39.25 11.79
CA ILE A 7 -30.95 40.46 11.44
C ILE A 7 -30.22 40.19 10.12
N VAL A 8 -30.34 41.16 9.26
CA VAL A 8 -30.00 41.23 7.84
C VAL A 8 -28.80 42.15 7.67
N CYS A 9 -27.93 41.81 6.69
CA CYS A 9 -27.06 42.64 5.84
C CYS A 9 -25.88 43.42 6.44
N LEU A 10 -24.72 43.35 5.80
CA LEU A 10 -24.32 44.32 4.77
C LEU A 10 -23.06 43.92 4.01
N LEU A 11 -23.17 43.87 2.71
CA LEU A 11 -22.08 43.84 1.71
C LEU A 11 -21.23 45.14 1.79
N LEU A 12 -19.93 45.02 1.64
CA LEU A 12 -19.08 46.11 1.12
C LEU A 12 -18.03 45.53 0.18
N ALA A 13 -18.22 45.75 -1.11
CA ALA A 13 -17.24 45.57 -2.16
C ALA A 13 -16.26 46.77 -2.15
N VAL A 14 -14.97 46.49 -2.23
CA VAL A 14 -13.97 47.50 -2.65
C VAL A 14 -13.15 46.92 -3.78
N VAL A 15 -13.37 47.51 -4.95
CA VAL A 15 -12.53 47.38 -6.15
C VAL A 15 -11.39 48.38 -6.04
N LEU A 16 -10.15 47.94 -6.22
CA LEU A 16 -9.06 48.84 -6.59
C LEU A 16 -8.18 48.17 -7.64
N THR A 17 -8.27 48.74 -8.83
CA THR A 17 -7.38 48.56 -9.98
C THR A 17 -6.04 49.27 -9.77
N GLY A 18 -4.98 48.67 -10.26
CA GLY A 18 -3.68 49.34 -10.37
C GLY A 18 -2.69 48.50 -11.17
N ALA A 19 -2.55 48.83 -12.43
CA ALA A 19 -1.52 48.27 -13.31
C ALA A 19 -0.19 49.00 -13.13
N SER A 20 0.91 48.27 -13.19
CA SER A 20 2.17 48.80 -13.74
C SER A 20 3.13 47.67 -14.14
N CYS A 21 3.64 47.77 -15.35
CA CYS A 21 4.69 46.96 -15.95
C CYS A 21 6.06 47.24 -15.40
N SER A 22 6.96 46.24 -15.33
CA SER A 22 8.34 46.39 -15.80
C SER A 22 9.01 45.02 -16.00
N GLU A 23 9.82 44.96 -17.05
CA GLU A 23 10.57 43.83 -17.60
C GLU A 23 11.75 43.40 -16.70
N GLY A 24 12.16 42.15 -16.84
CA GLY A 24 13.52 41.75 -16.49
C GLY A 24 13.77 40.29 -16.26
N ALA A 25 14.25 39.61 -17.32
CA ALA A 25 15.22 38.49 -17.33
C ALA A 25 14.95 37.20 -16.56
N GLY A 26 15.00 36.09 -17.32
CA GLY A 26 14.72 34.72 -16.99
C GLY A 26 15.71 34.00 -16.07
N GLU A 27 15.18 32.99 -15.44
CA GLU A 27 15.87 31.76 -15.08
C GLU A 27 14.85 30.62 -15.18
N GLU A 28 15.20 29.61 -15.94
CA GLU A 28 14.45 28.37 -16.07
C GLU A 28 14.51 27.59 -14.74
N THR A 29 13.40 27.47 -14.06
CA THR A 29 13.23 26.45 -13.01
C THR A 29 12.24 25.42 -13.48
N ALA A 30 12.66 24.16 -13.41
CA ALA A 30 11.88 22.99 -13.75
C ALA A 30 10.53 23.00 -13.02
N ALA A 31 9.47 22.77 -13.78
CA ALA A 31 8.12 22.66 -13.27
C ALA A 31 7.97 21.35 -12.48
N VAL A 32 7.76 21.46 -11.19
CA VAL A 32 7.23 20.39 -10.36
C VAL A 32 5.75 20.29 -10.69
N SER A 33 5.33 19.15 -11.24
CA SER A 33 3.94 18.80 -11.50
C SER A 33 3.19 18.73 -10.17
N SER A 34 2.34 19.69 -9.90
CA SER A 34 1.40 19.64 -8.78
C SER A 34 0.17 18.86 -9.22
N SER A 35 -0.06 17.70 -8.60
CA SER A 35 -1.33 16.97 -8.69
C SER A 35 -2.49 17.82 -8.15
N PRO A 36 -3.69 17.69 -8.69
CA PRO A 36 -4.83 18.51 -8.29
C PRO A 36 -5.31 18.11 -6.87
N VAL A 37 -5.39 19.11 -6.00
CA VAL A 37 -6.07 19.01 -4.70
C VAL A 37 -7.58 18.81 -4.99
N ILE A 38 -8.12 17.68 -4.57
CA ILE A 38 -9.56 17.43 -4.59
C ILE A 38 -10.19 18.31 -3.49
N GLN A 39 -10.84 19.38 -3.90
CA GLN A 39 -11.72 20.15 -3.01
C GLN A 39 -12.98 19.34 -2.75
N SER A 40 -13.33 19.18 -1.47
CA SER A 40 -14.64 18.69 -1.05
C SER A 40 -15.74 19.69 -1.47
N GLY A 41 -16.21 19.56 -2.71
CA GLY A 41 -17.38 20.19 -3.25
C GLY A 41 -18.48 19.15 -3.41
N GLU A 42 -19.75 19.58 -3.38
CA GLU A 42 -20.91 18.77 -3.75
C GLU A 42 -20.61 17.93 -5.00
N PRO A 43 -21.16 16.69 -5.12
CA PRO A 43 -20.83 15.83 -6.24
C PRO A 43 -21.12 16.59 -7.55
N GLU A 44 -20.08 17.07 -8.20
CA GLU A 44 -20.13 17.39 -9.62
C GLU A 44 -20.50 16.07 -10.32
N GLU A 45 -21.54 16.11 -11.15
CA GLU A 45 -21.80 15.04 -12.10
C GLU A 45 -20.51 14.86 -12.90
N THR A 46 -19.70 13.88 -12.51
CA THR A 46 -18.55 13.43 -13.29
C THR A 46 -19.10 12.99 -14.62
N GLU A 47 -18.79 13.73 -15.70
CA GLU A 47 -19.00 13.23 -17.06
C GLU A 47 -18.31 11.86 -17.11
N ALA A 48 -19.10 10.81 -17.39
CA ALA A 48 -18.56 9.45 -17.52
C ALA A 48 -17.39 9.51 -18.51
N GLU A 49 -16.20 9.11 -18.07
CA GLU A 49 -15.01 9.09 -18.93
C GLU A 49 -15.33 8.29 -20.19
N THR A 50 -15.25 8.93 -21.34
CA THR A 50 -15.52 8.26 -22.61
C THR A 50 -14.50 7.16 -22.82
N GLU A 51 -14.99 5.98 -23.18
CA GLU A 51 -14.13 4.82 -23.48
C GLU A 51 -13.04 5.21 -24.50
N PRO A 52 -11.78 4.78 -24.29
CA PRO A 52 -10.67 5.08 -25.18
C PRO A 52 -10.96 4.60 -26.62
N ASP A 53 -10.56 5.39 -27.61
CA ASP A 53 -10.77 5.05 -29.03
C ASP A 53 -10.15 3.71 -29.41
N PHE A 54 -9.03 3.30 -28.76
CA PHE A 54 -8.35 2.04 -29.06
C PHE A 54 -9.13 0.78 -28.63
N LEU A 55 -10.08 0.90 -27.70
CA LEU A 55 -10.95 -0.21 -27.27
C LEU A 55 -12.31 -0.22 -27.96
N LYS A 56 -12.70 0.83 -28.66
CA LYS A 56 -14.06 1.05 -29.18
C LYS A 56 -14.63 -0.12 -29.97
N ASP A 57 -13.80 -0.75 -30.81
CA ASP A 57 -14.22 -1.85 -31.69
C ASP A 57 -13.70 -3.23 -31.19
N VAL A 58 -13.07 -3.28 -30.00
CA VAL A 58 -12.54 -4.52 -29.44
C VAL A 58 -13.65 -5.33 -28.83
N ARG A 59 -13.90 -6.52 -29.38
CA ARG A 59 -14.85 -7.52 -28.88
C ARG A 59 -14.38 -8.94 -29.21
N TYR A 60 -14.79 -9.87 -28.37
CA TYR A 60 -14.47 -11.31 -28.48
C TYR A 60 -15.78 -12.10 -28.52
N ASP A 61 -15.94 -13.04 -29.43
CA ASP A 61 -17.20 -13.73 -29.74
C ASP A 61 -17.59 -14.81 -28.71
N GLY A 62 -17.65 -14.46 -27.43
CA GLY A 62 -17.98 -15.37 -26.33
C GLY A 62 -16.79 -16.23 -25.88
N GLU A 63 -15.58 -15.80 -26.15
CA GLU A 63 -14.37 -16.47 -25.69
C GLU A 63 -14.29 -16.50 -24.17
N THR A 64 -13.76 -17.60 -23.63
CA THR A 64 -13.53 -17.73 -22.20
C THR A 64 -12.21 -17.07 -21.83
N PHE A 65 -12.25 -16.17 -20.87
CA PHE A 65 -11.09 -15.57 -20.24
C PHE A 65 -10.88 -16.20 -18.86
N SER A 66 -9.75 -16.89 -18.71
CA SER A 66 -9.47 -17.71 -17.53
C SER A 66 -8.49 -17.03 -16.59
N ILE A 67 -8.93 -16.79 -15.36
CA ILE A 67 -8.17 -16.12 -14.31
C ILE A 67 -7.82 -17.16 -13.23
N MET A 68 -6.53 -17.28 -12.92
CA MET A 68 -6.05 -17.98 -11.75
C MET A 68 -5.96 -17.00 -10.57
N THR A 69 -6.58 -17.33 -9.44
CA THR A 69 -6.50 -16.56 -8.21
C THR A 69 -6.00 -17.41 -7.06
N SER A 70 -5.61 -16.75 -5.99
CA SER A 70 -5.14 -17.37 -4.76
C SER A 70 -6.26 -17.51 -3.73
N ASP A 71 -6.24 -18.57 -2.94
CA ASP A 71 -7.09 -18.72 -1.76
C ASP A 71 -6.35 -18.16 -0.55
N THR A 72 -6.51 -16.87 -0.27
CA THR A 72 -5.91 -16.22 0.88
C THR A 72 -6.96 -15.71 1.86
N THR A 73 -6.58 -15.66 3.14
CA THR A 73 -7.49 -15.22 4.20
C THR A 73 -7.73 -13.70 4.23
N ILE A 74 -6.86 -12.92 3.59
CA ILE A 74 -6.92 -11.45 3.62
C ILE A 74 -7.48 -10.91 2.31
N SER A 75 -7.32 -11.65 1.19
CA SER A 75 -7.51 -11.10 -0.12
C SER A 75 -8.85 -11.46 -0.73
N SER A 76 -8.94 -11.03 -1.64
CA SER A 76 -9.12 -10.60 -2.96
C SER A 76 -10.09 -11.42 -3.79
N ASN A 77 -10.32 -12.73 -3.51
CA ASN A 77 -11.38 -13.43 -4.22
C ASN A 77 -12.72 -12.71 -4.06
N TYR A 78 -12.96 -12.12 -2.89
CA TYR A 78 -14.09 -11.25 -2.62
C TYR A 78 -14.10 -9.99 -3.51
N LEU A 79 -12.94 -9.40 -3.81
CA LEU A 79 -12.82 -8.17 -4.62
C LEU A 79 -12.59 -8.48 -6.12
N ILE A 80 -12.21 -9.71 -6.47
CA ILE A 80 -11.92 -10.12 -7.84
C ILE A 80 -13.13 -10.87 -8.44
N GLU A 81 -13.51 -12.00 -7.86
CA GLU A 81 -14.62 -12.83 -8.31
C GLU A 81 -15.95 -12.42 -7.67
N GLY A 82 -15.93 -12.03 -6.39
CA GLY A 82 -17.11 -11.86 -5.56
C GLY A 82 -17.73 -13.21 -5.20
N SER A 83 -18.97 -13.19 -4.74
CA SER A 83 -19.73 -14.42 -4.44
C SER A 83 -20.35 -15.08 -5.68
N GLY A 84 -20.19 -14.50 -6.86
CA GLY A 84 -20.80 -14.97 -8.11
C GLY A 84 -22.30 -14.65 -8.25
N GLU A 85 -22.90 -13.94 -7.28
CA GLU A 85 -24.30 -13.51 -7.28
C GLU A 85 -24.50 -12.25 -6.43
N LEU A 86 -25.60 -11.55 -6.65
CA LEU A 86 -26.02 -10.45 -5.76
C LEU A 86 -26.47 -11.04 -4.42
N ASN A 87 -25.93 -10.51 -3.33
CA ASN A 87 -26.22 -10.98 -1.98
C ASN A 87 -26.64 -9.87 -1.00
N GLY A 88 -26.70 -8.62 -1.47
CA GLY A 88 -27.05 -7.43 -0.67
C GLY A 88 -25.89 -6.83 0.11
N ASP A 89 -24.66 -7.34 -0.03
CA ASP A 89 -23.45 -6.65 0.38
C ASP A 89 -23.01 -5.72 -0.75
N ASN A 90 -22.90 -4.42 -0.46
CA ASN A 90 -22.68 -3.42 -1.48
C ASN A 90 -21.38 -3.61 -2.27
N VAL A 91 -20.31 -4.05 -1.60
CA VAL A 91 -19.03 -4.28 -2.27
C VAL A 91 -19.11 -5.52 -3.15
N ASN A 92 -19.68 -6.63 -2.64
CA ASN A 92 -19.89 -7.82 -3.42
C ASN A 92 -20.78 -7.54 -4.66
N ASP A 93 -21.86 -6.80 -4.47
CA ASP A 93 -22.79 -6.49 -5.55
C ASP A 93 -22.14 -5.60 -6.61
N ALA A 94 -21.31 -4.64 -6.22
CA ALA A 94 -20.51 -3.84 -7.15
C ALA A 94 -19.47 -4.69 -7.92
N VAL A 95 -18.80 -5.63 -7.24
CA VAL A 95 -17.88 -6.60 -7.89
C VAL A 95 -18.60 -7.48 -8.91
N PHE A 96 -19.77 -8.02 -8.55
CA PHE A 96 -20.58 -8.84 -9.43
C PHE A 96 -21.04 -8.06 -10.68
N GLU A 97 -21.57 -6.85 -10.48
CA GLU A 97 -22.02 -5.97 -11.58
C GLU A 97 -20.86 -5.56 -12.48
N ARG A 98 -19.69 -5.22 -11.92
CA ARG A 98 -18.47 -4.94 -12.68
C ARG A 98 -18.08 -6.10 -13.59
N ASN A 99 -18.06 -7.33 -13.06
CA ASN A 99 -17.68 -8.52 -13.83
C ASN A 99 -18.63 -8.74 -14.98
N LEU A 100 -19.96 -8.65 -14.75
CA LEU A 100 -20.97 -8.75 -15.81
C LEU A 100 -20.82 -7.62 -16.86
N ALA A 101 -20.55 -6.39 -16.44
CA ALA A 101 -20.37 -5.27 -17.36
C ALA A 101 -19.13 -5.48 -18.25
N ALA A 102 -18.02 -6.00 -17.70
CA ALA A 102 -16.83 -6.36 -18.49
C ALA A 102 -17.11 -7.48 -19.50
N GLU A 103 -17.82 -8.54 -19.08
CA GLU A 103 -18.26 -9.64 -19.96
C GLU A 103 -19.13 -9.11 -21.12
N ASP A 104 -20.13 -8.31 -20.84
CA ASP A 104 -21.02 -7.73 -21.86
C ASP A 104 -20.26 -6.79 -22.80
N ARG A 105 -19.40 -5.91 -22.23
CA ARG A 105 -18.64 -4.93 -23.01
C ARG A 105 -17.71 -5.59 -24.02
N LEU A 106 -16.95 -6.59 -23.60
CA LEU A 106 -15.94 -7.23 -24.44
C LEU A 106 -16.44 -8.48 -25.16
N GLY A 107 -17.61 -9.02 -24.78
CA GLY A 107 -18.12 -10.29 -25.32
C GLY A 107 -17.26 -11.47 -24.88
N VAL A 108 -16.67 -11.44 -23.68
CA VAL A 108 -15.93 -12.55 -23.07
C VAL A 108 -16.76 -13.23 -21.98
N LYS A 109 -16.30 -14.39 -21.54
CA LYS A 109 -16.81 -15.03 -20.33
C LYS A 109 -15.69 -15.19 -19.31
N LEU A 110 -15.78 -14.52 -18.17
CA LEU A 110 -14.81 -14.63 -17.09
C LEU A 110 -14.97 -15.96 -16.35
N THR A 111 -13.86 -16.63 -16.09
CA THR A 111 -13.82 -17.85 -15.28
C THR A 111 -12.66 -17.76 -14.29
N TYR A 112 -12.91 -18.23 -13.07
CA TYR A 112 -11.97 -18.12 -11.98
C TYR A 112 -11.59 -19.51 -11.48
N THR A 113 -10.29 -19.71 -11.24
CA THR A 113 -9.77 -20.94 -10.64
C THR A 113 -8.94 -20.55 -9.42
N GLN A 114 -9.47 -20.85 -8.23
CA GLN A 114 -8.76 -20.64 -6.99
C GLN A 114 -7.73 -21.75 -6.76
N THR A 115 -6.51 -21.36 -6.44
CA THR A 115 -5.45 -22.28 -6.03
C THR A 115 -5.22 -22.21 -4.54
N ASN A 116 -4.94 -23.37 -3.91
CA ASN A 116 -4.50 -23.37 -2.52
C ASN A 116 -3.15 -22.65 -2.42
N ARG A 117 -3.16 -21.52 -1.75
CA ARG A 117 -1.94 -20.73 -1.56
C ARG A 117 -0.99 -21.43 -0.58
N ASN A 118 0.17 -21.73 -1.08
CA ASN A 118 1.34 -21.87 -0.24
C ASN A 118 2.40 -20.89 -0.80
N TRP A 119 2.54 -19.76 -0.12
CA TRP A 119 3.45 -18.67 -0.51
C TRP A 119 4.89 -19.14 -0.79
N ASP A 120 5.32 -20.27 -0.20
CA ASP A 120 6.64 -20.88 -0.45
C ASP A 120 6.72 -21.62 -1.79
N THR A 121 5.60 -22.08 -2.34
CA THR A 121 5.60 -23.01 -3.48
C THR A 121 4.86 -22.49 -4.71
N VAL A 122 3.99 -21.49 -4.58
CA VAL A 122 3.13 -21.03 -5.68
C VAL A 122 3.95 -20.56 -6.90
N ALA A 123 5.01 -19.78 -6.70
CA ALA A 123 5.87 -19.32 -7.79
C ALA A 123 6.53 -20.50 -8.56
N ALA A 124 6.93 -21.55 -7.85
CA ALA A 124 7.49 -22.75 -8.47
C ALA A 124 6.43 -23.52 -9.26
N GLN A 125 5.21 -23.60 -8.75
CA GLN A 125 4.08 -24.24 -9.44
C GLN A 125 3.68 -23.48 -10.70
N VAL A 126 3.56 -22.15 -10.64
CA VAL A 126 3.28 -21.28 -11.80
C VAL A 126 4.37 -21.44 -12.87
N LYS A 127 5.65 -21.38 -12.48
CA LYS A 127 6.76 -21.61 -13.42
C LYS A 127 6.67 -22.97 -14.09
N GLN A 128 6.36 -24.01 -13.32
CA GLN A 128 6.23 -25.37 -13.86
C GLN A 128 5.09 -25.49 -14.87
N LEU A 129 3.92 -24.90 -14.60
CA LEU A 129 2.77 -24.87 -15.53
C LEU A 129 3.16 -24.19 -16.85
N ILE A 130 3.74 -23.00 -16.77
CA ILE A 130 4.14 -22.23 -17.96
C ILE A 130 5.23 -22.96 -18.75
N GLN A 131 6.25 -23.51 -18.09
CA GLN A 131 7.32 -24.28 -18.74
C GLN A 131 6.84 -25.58 -19.36
N ALA A 132 5.74 -26.16 -18.84
CA ALA A 132 5.08 -27.30 -19.46
C ALA A 132 4.24 -26.94 -20.70
N GLY A 133 4.10 -25.63 -21.01
CA GLY A 133 3.28 -25.14 -22.11
C GLY A 133 1.78 -25.18 -21.84
N GLU A 134 1.38 -25.18 -20.55
CA GLU A 134 -0.03 -25.11 -20.17
C GLU A 134 -0.60 -23.72 -20.47
N ASP A 135 -1.64 -23.67 -21.28
CA ASP A 135 -2.34 -22.47 -21.75
C ASP A 135 -3.71 -22.28 -21.04
N SER A 136 -3.83 -22.83 -19.83
CA SER A 136 -5.07 -22.87 -19.09
C SER A 136 -5.52 -21.52 -18.54
N TYR A 137 -4.61 -20.57 -18.42
CA TYR A 137 -4.86 -19.27 -17.83
C TYR A 137 -4.41 -18.11 -18.73
N ASP A 138 -5.26 -17.11 -18.85
CA ASP A 138 -4.98 -15.88 -19.57
C ASP A 138 -4.40 -14.80 -18.62
N LEU A 139 -4.79 -14.83 -17.34
CA LEU A 139 -4.30 -13.96 -16.27
C LEU A 139 -4.04 -14.76 -15.00
N ILE A 140 -2.96 -14.45 -14.31
CA ILE A 140 -2.61 -14.97 -12.99
C ILE A 140 -2.63 -13.82 -12.00
N ILE A 141 -3.31 -13.98 -10.86
CA ILE A 141 -3.34 -13.02 -9.76
C ILE A 141 -2.76 -13.71 -8.53
N GLU A 142 -1.54 -13.35 -8.16
CA GLU A 142 -0.74 -13.98 -7.11
C GLU A 142 0.21 -12.99 -6.44
N ASP A 143 0.83 -13.42 -5.32
CA ASP A 143 1.70 -12.55 -4.55
C ASP A 143 2.87 -11.97 -5.38
N GLN A 144 3.10 -10.67 -5.21
CA GLN A 144 4.11 -9.93 -5.99
C GLN A 144 5.54 -10.48 -5.80
N ARG A 145 5.89 -10.98 -4.61
CA ARG A 145 7.21 -11.57 -4.33
C ARG A 145 7.41 -12.87 -5.12
N GLY A 146 6.38 -13.72 -5.16
CA GLY A 146 6.39 -14.94 -5.97
C GLY A 146 6.47 -14.62 -7.45
N MET A 147 5.61 -13.71 -7.92
CA MET A 147 5.53 -13.34 -9.33
C MET A 147 6.80 -12.61 -9.81
N SER A 148 7.52 -11.88 -8.96
CA SER A 148 8.83 -11.33 -9.28
C SER A 148 9.83 -12.41 -9.72
N THR A 149 9.84 -13.58 -9.05
CA THR A 149 10.71 -14.70 -9.44
C THR A 149 10.26 -15.42 -10.70
N VAL A 150 8.95 -15.38 -11.00
CA VAL A 150 8.38 -15.90 -12.25
C VAL A 150 8.75 -15.01 -13.43
N SER A 151 8.76 -13.69 -13.24
CA SER A 151 9.17 -12.71 -14.28
C SER A 151 10.65 -12.90 -14.65
N ILE A 152 11.54 -13.03 -13.67
CA ILE A 152 12.97 -13.25 -13.90
C ILE A 152 13.24 -14.60 -14.61
N ALA A 153 12.35 -15.58 -14.42
CA ALA A 153 12.43 -16.85 -15.15
C ALA A 153 11.88 -16.77 -16.59
N HIS A 154 11.56 -15.57 -17.10
CA HIS A 154 10.99 -15.32 -18.43
C HIS A 154 9.69 -16.11 -18.70
N CYS A 155 8.91 -16.32 -17.66
CA CYS A 155 7.62 -17.00 -17.75
C CYS A 155 6.43 -16.03 -17.89
N LEU A 156 6.66 -14.71 -17.76
CA LEU A 156 5.63 -13.67 -17.91
C LEU A 156 5.85 -12.86 -19.20
N ALA A 157 4.76 -12.46 -19.83
CA ALA A 157 4.76 -11.55 -20.96
C ALA A 157 4.95 -10.10 -20.49
N ASP A 158 5.70 -9.31 -21.26
CA ASP A 158 5.84 -7.88 -21.04
C ASP A 158 4.59 -7.14 -21.53
N ALA A 159 3.82 -6.61 -20.60
CA ALA A 159 2.59 -5.89 -20.91
C ALA A 159 2.84 -4.47 -21.45
N SER A 160 4.06 -3.93 -21.35
CA SER A 160 4.38 -2.58 -21.83
C SER A 160 4.23 -2.41 -23.36
N ALA A 161 4.20 -3.53 -24.10
CA ALA A 161 4.06 -3.55 -25.54
C ALA A 161 2.63 -3.81 -26.04
N LEU A 162 1.67 -4.04 -25.14
CA LEU A 162 0.28 -4.34 -25.52
C LEU A 162 -0.42 -3.09 -26.06
N SER A 163 -1.21 -3.25 -27.13
CA SER A 163 -1.90 -2.16 -27.81
C SER A 163 -3.27 -1.84 -27.21
N ASN A 164 -3.84 -2.79 -26.44
CA ASN A 164 -5.16 -2.68 -25.84
C ASN A 164 -5.12 -2.23 -24.35
N VAL A 165 -4.02 -1.59 -23.95
CA VAL A 165 -3.84 -1.03 -22.60
C VAL A 165 -3.24 0.37 -22.70
N ASP A 166 -3.75 1.29 -21.90
CA ASP A 166 -3.14 2.59 -21.68
C ASP A 166 -2.80 2.75 -20.18
N PHE A 167 -1.56 2.46 -19.84
CA PHE A 167 -1.07 2.60 -18.47
C PHE A 167 -0.98 4.05 -17.97
N SER A 168 -1.29 5.06 -18.78
CA SER A 168 -1.37 6.45 -18.34
C SER A 168 -2.72 6.82 -17.74
N GLU A 169 -3.75 5.97 -17.87
CA GLU A 169 -5.04 6.18 -17.24
C GLU A 169 -4.96 6.05 -15.72
N ASN A 170 -5.80 6.81 -15.01
CA ASN A 170 -5.81 6.92 -13.55
C ASN A 170 -6.19 5.62 -12.81
N CYS A 171 -6.81 4.67 -13.49
CA CYS A 171 -7.11 3.35 -12.96
C CYS A 171 -5.89 2.41 -12.88
N TRP A 172 -4.73 2.82 -13.41
CA TRP A 172 -3.48 2.10 -13.35
C TRP A 172 -2.48 2.78 -12.39
N TRP A 173 -1.76 1.98 -11.62
CA TRP A 173 -0.75 2.47 -10.70
C TRP A 173 0.64 2.41 -11.37
N SER A 174 0.80 3.26 -12.39
CA SER A 174 1.95 3.21 -13.30
C SER A 174 3.29 3.41 -12.62
N ASP A 175 3.38 4.29 -11.64
CA ASP A 175 4.60 4.50 -10.88
C ASP A 175 4.95 3.26 -10.05
N TYR A 176 3.96 2.61 -9.45
CA TYR A 176 4.14 1.36 -8.73
C TYR A 176 4.72 0.26 -9.65
N MET A 177 4.07 0.01 -10.78
CA MET A 177 4.52 -1.00 -11.77
C MET A 177 5.92 -0.71 -12.29
N ARG A 178 6.21 0.56 -12.60
CA ARG A 178 7.53 0.98 -13.08
C ARG A 178 8.63 0.76 -12.04
N ASN A 179 8.35 1.08 -10.79
CA ASN A 179 9.28 0.89 -9.69
C ASN A 179 9.57 -0.60 -9.45
N LEU A 180 8.56 -1.49 -9.54
CA LEU A 180 8.74 -2.94 -9.48
C LEU A 180 9.53 -3.51 -10.66
N SER A 181 9.63 -2.80 -11.77
CA SER A 181 10.40 -3.27 -12.92
C SER A 181 11.90 -3.33 -12.64
N VAL A 182 12.57 -4.37 -13.13
CA VAL A 182 14.03 -4.51 -12.99
C VAL A 182 14.77 -3.47 -13.81
N ASP A 183 14.31 -3.18 -15.03
CA ASP A 183 14.90 -2.21 -15.96
C ASP A 183 14.18 -0.84 -15.96
N TYR A 184 13.21 -0.65 -15.06
CA TYR A 184 12.42 0.56 -14.95
C TYR A 184 11.54 0.86 -16.18
N LYS A 185 11.30 -0.12 -17.05
CA LYS A 185 10.58 0.03 -18.33
C LYS A 185 9.56 -1.08 -18.60
N SER A 186 9.98 -2.35 -18.47
CA SER A 186 9.15 -3.51 -18.78
C SER A 186 8.12 -3.73 -17.69
N ILE A 187 6.89 -4.09 -18.05
CA ILE A 187 5.77 -4.30 -17.11
C ILE A 187 5.41 -5.79 -17.13
N TYR A 188 5.91 -6.52 -16.14
CA TYR A 188 5.58 -7.94 -15.93
C TYR A 188 4.56 -8.16 -14.85
N LEU A 189 4.41 -7.21 -13.92
CA LEU A 189 3.47 -7.23 -12.81
C LEU A 189 2.47 -6.09 -13.00
N LEU A 190 1.19 -6.44 -13.10
CA LEU A 190 0.11 -5.48 -13.34
C LEU A 190 -0.47 -5.04 -12.00
N VAL A 191 -0.52 -3.73 -11.78
CA VAL A 191 -1.12 -3.10 -10.60
C VAL A 191 -2.01 -1.94 -11.05
N GLY A 192 -3.23 -1.98 -10.58
CA GLY A 192 -4.26 -0.99 -10.87
C GLY A 192 -5.49 -1.28 -10.01
N ASP A 193 -6.54 -0.52 -10.18
CA ASP A 193 -7.70 -0.59 -9.28
C ASP A 193 -8.42 -1.94 -9.30
N TYR A 194 -8.29 -2.74 -10.35
CA TYR A 194 -8.78 -4.11 -10.34
C TYR A 194 -8.04 -5.00 -9.34
N PHE A 195 -6.76 -4.76 -9.12
CA PHE A 195 -5.89 -5.52 -8.20
C PHE A 195 -5.91 -4.90 -6.80
N MET A 196 -7.10 -4.80 -6.22
CA MET A 196 -7.36 -4.10 -4.94
C MET A 196 -6.63 -4.69 -3.73
N ASP A 197 -6.01 -5.85 -3.88
CA ASP A 197 -5.25 -6.49 -2.80
C ASP A 197 -4.04 -5.65 -2.38
N VAL A 198 -3.46 -4.89 -3.29
CA VAL A 198 -2.40 -3.92 -2.99
C VAL A 198 -2.90 -2.87 -2.00
N LEU A 199 -4.14 -2.38 -2.16
CA LEU A 199 -4.76 -1.47 -1.20
C LEU A 199 -5.03 -2.16 0.15
N ASN A 200 -5.57 -3.38 0.13
CA ASN A 200 -5.85 -4.16 1.35
C ASN A 200 -4.58 -4.41 2.18
N HIS A 201 -3.46 -4.67 1.50
CA HIS A 201 -2.17 -4.94 2.12
C HIS A 201 -1.33 -3.68 2.40
N SER A 202 -1.90 -2.50 2.21
CA SER A 202 -1.27 -1.23 2.57
C SER A 202 -1.27 -1.05 4.08
N HIS A 203 -0.09 -0.79 4.66
CA HIS A 203 0.07 -0.62 6.09
C HIS A 203 -0.42 0.74 6.58
N ALA A 204 -1.14 0.71 7.69
CA ALA A 204 -1.58 1.90 8.39
C ALA A 204 -1.45 1.70 9.91
N LEU A 205 -1.36 2.80 10.65
CA LEU A 205 -1.24 2.78 12.09
C LEU A 205 -2.59 3.10 12.73
N LEU A 206 -3.04 2.24 13.63
CA LEU A 206 -4.25 2.47 14.42
C LEU A 206 -3.89 3.04 15.78
N TYR A 207 -4.73 3.95 16.28
CA TYR A 207 -4.62 4.46 17.64
C TYR A 207 -5.98 4.50 18.35
N ASN A 208 -5.94 4.32 19.67
CA ASN A 208 -7.10 4.40 20.55
C ASN A 208 -7.39 5.86 20.90
N ARG A 209 -8.44 6.42 20.30
CA ARG A 209 -8.83 7.82 20.46
C ARG A 209 -9.30 8.14 21.89
N ASP A 210 -9.94 7.19 22.57
CA ASP A 210 -10.39 7.39 23.94
C ASP A 210 -9.22 7.44 24.92
N MET A 211 -8.21 6.60 24.70
CA MET A 211 -6.96 6.66 25.47
C MET A 211 -6.23 7.97 25.20
N PHE A 212 -6.11 8.36 23.91
CA PHE A 212 -5.50 9.64 23.54
C PHE A 212 -6.22 10.82 24.23
N ARG A 213 -7.56 10.83 24.17
CA ARG A 213 -8.38 11.87 24.81
C ARG A 213 -8.13 11.96 26.30
N THR A 214 -7.94 10.82 26.96
CA THR A 214 -7.73 10.77 28.42
C THR A 214 -6.33 11.27 28.81
N GLN A 215 -5.31 10.99 28.00
CA GLN A 215 -3.92 11.24 28.37
C GLN A 215 -3.34 12.52 27.75
N PHE A 216 -3.77 12.88 26.53
CA PHE A 216 -3.15 13.93 25.73
C PHE A 216 -4.08 15.08 25.34
N GLY A 217 -5.39 14.90 25.42
CA GLY A 217 -6.39 15.91 25.06
C GLY A 217 -7.21 15.51 23.83
N ASP A 218 -7.48 16.44 22.93
CA ASP A 218 -8.32 16.17 21.76
C ASP A 218 -7.64 15.17 20.82
N PRO A 219 -8.25 13.99 20.53
CA PRO A 219 -7.66 13.03 19.59
C PRO A 219 -7.53 13.56 18.17
N ASP A 220 -8.25 14.61 17.77
CA ASP A 220 -8.14 15.24 16.46
C ASP A 220 -6.85 16.06 16.33
N ASP A 221 -6.21 16.43 17.44
CA ASP A 221 -4.89 17.09 17.40
C ASP A 221 -3.85 16.24 16.67
N LEU A 222 -3.93 14.89 16.77
CA LEU A 222 -3.01 14.01 16.06
C LEU A 222 -3.25 14.03 14.55
N TYR A 223 -4.50 14.14 14.11
CA TYR A 223 -4.81 14.34 12.68
C TYR A 223 -4.25 15.66 12.16
N HIS A 224 -4.35 16.72 12.95
CA HIS A 224 -3.76 18.02 12.60
C HIS A 224 -2.24 17.96 12.51
N GLU A 225 -1.56 17.23 13.42
CA GLU A 225 -0.11 17.00 13.33
C GLU A 225 0.27 16.26 12.03
N VAL A 226 -0.56 15.27 11.61
CA VAL A 226 -0.37 14.57 10.32
C VAL A 226 -0.54 15.53 9.14
N ASP A 227 -1.64 16.30 9.09
CA ASP A 227 -1.92 17.23 8.01
C ASP A 227 -0.83 18.31 7.85
N MET A 228 -0.28 18.79 8.97
CA MET A 228 0.84 19.74 8.98
C MET A 228 2.19 19.10 8.63
N GLY A 229 2.26 17.79 8.51
CA GLY A 229 3.50 17.06 8.25
C GLY A 229 4.45 17.00 9.45
N GLU A 230 3.95 17.22 10.66
CA GLU A 230 4.69 17.21 11.91
C GLU A 230 4.73 15.81 12.57
N TRP A 231 3.93 14.86 12.06
CA TRP A 231 3.90 13.48 12.52
C TRP A 231 5.18 12.76 12.09
N THR A 232 6.14 12.63 13.03
CA THR A 232 7.47 12.05 12.84
C THR A 232 7.76 10.93 13.83
N TYR A 233 8.84 10.17 13.62
CA TYR A 233 9.30 9.16 14.58
C TYR A 233 9.56 9.74 15.97
N ASP A 234 10.11 10.94 16.08
CA ASP A 234 10.35 11.58 17.38
C ASP A 234 9.06 11.83 18.12
N ARG A 235 8.04 12.33 17.42
CA ARG A 235 6.72 12.54 18.01
C ARG A 235 6.05 11.22 18.42
N TRP A 236 6.19 10.18 17.57
CA TRP A 236 5.66 8.87 17.91
C TRP A 236 6.31 8.28 19.16
N ILE A 237 7.65 8.32 19.26
CA ILE A 237 8.40 7.84 20.42
C ILE A 237 7.96 8.60 21.68
N GLU A 238 7.79 9.92 21.61
CA GLU A 238 7.31 10.75 22.72
C GLU A 238 5.94 10.28 23.23
N LEU A 239 4.96 10.11 22.33
CA LEU A 239 3.63 9.64 22.71
C LEU A 239 3.65 8.22 23.29
N VAL A 240 4.46 7.33 22.70
CA VAL A 240 4.61 5.96 23.16
C VAL A 240 5.19 5.90 24.58
N ASP A 241 6.24 6.69 24.86
CA ASP A 241 6.84 6.75 26.19
C ASP A 241 5.89 7.32 27.25
N GLN A 242 5.14 8.36 26.90
CA GLN A 242 4.21 9.03 27.81
C GLN A 242 2.95 8.21 28.08
N ALA A 243 2.53 7.36 27.16
CA ALA A 243 1.32 6.55 27.32
C ALA A 243 1.51 5.31 28.20
N TYR A 244 2.73 4.93 28.54
CA TYR A 244 3.01 3.77 29.38
C TYR A 244 2.56 4.00 30.83
N VAL A 245 1.84 3.00 31.37
CA VAL A 245 1.42 2.99 32.79
C VAL A 245 1.71 1.62 33.39
N ASP A 246 2.53 1.59 34.44
CA ASP A 246 2.71 0.43 35.31
C ASP A 246 1.50 0.32 36.24
N GLU A 247 0.50 -0.46 35.82
CA GLU A 247 -0.82 -0.55 36.53
C GLU A 247 -0.74 -1.25 37.88
N ASN A 248 0.20 -2.19 38.03
CA ASN A 248 0.35 -2.95 39.25
C ASN A 248 1.44 -2.39 40.18
N GLY A 249 2.26 -1.43 39.72
CA GLY A 249 3.27 -0.73 40.50
C GLY A 249 4.47 -1.60 40.87
N ASP A 250 4.73 -2.69 40.13
CA ASP A 250 5.83 -3.63 40.42
C ASP A 250 7.15 -3.29 39.77
N GLY A 251 7.15 -2.26 38.90
CA GLY A 251 8.32 -1.77 38.16
C GLY A 251 8.79 -2.67 37.02
N LYS A 252 7.94 -3.57 36.54
CA LYS A 252 8.23 -4.47 35.43
C LYS A 252 7.18 -4.31 34.35
N ALA A 253 7.63 -4.20 33.12
CA ALA A 253 6.74 -4.22 31.97
C ALA A 253 6.19 -5.64 31.75
N ASP A 254 4.86 -5.81 31.95
CA ASP A 254 4.20 -7.09 31.80
C ASP A 254 2.79 -6.97 31.17
N LYS A 255 2.07 -8.09 31.07
CA LYS A 255 0.74 -8.13 30.44
C LYS A 255 -0.34 -7.29 31.14
N HIS A 256 -0.11 -6.86 32.38
CA HIS A 256 -1.08 -6.09 33.17
C HIS A 256 -0.98 -4.59 32.91
N ASP A 257 0.14 -4.13 32.34
CA ASP A 257 0.39 -2.72 32.11
C ASP A 257 -0.33 -2.18 30.87
N THR A 258 -0.47 -0.86 30.85
CA THR A 258 -0.94 -0.13 29.67
C THR A 258 0.27 0.34 28.86
N TYR A 259 0.24 0.16 27.54
CA TYR A 259 1.34 0.45 26.65
C TYR A 259 1.08 1.63 25.73
N GLY A 260 2.13 2.33 25.35
CA GLY A 260 2.07 3.31 24.27
C GLY A 260 1.94 2.66 22.91
N MET A 261 2.62 1.51 22.69
CA MET A 261 2.54 0.80 21.44
C MET A 261 2.63 -0.71 21.61
N ILE A 262 1.88 -1.41 20.77
CA ILE A 262 2.01 -2.86 20.57
C ILE A 262 2.50 -3.11 19.16
N VAL A 263 3.55 -3.94 19.02
CA VAL A 263 4.08 -4.39 17.73
C VAL A 263 3.68 -5.83 17.48
N GLY A 264 2.89 -6.06 16.44
CA GLY A 264 2.26 -7.34 16.11
C GLY A 264 3.19 -8.45 15.61
N GLY A 265 4.49 -8.44 15.88
CA GLY A 265 5.38 -9.53 15.52
C GLY A 265 6.70 -9.11 14.85
N VAL A 266 7.41 -10.11 14.32
CA VAL A 266 8.56 -9.93 13.43
C VAL A 266 8.17 -10.32 12.00
N GLY A 267 8.86 -9.78 11.01
CA GLY A 267 8.57 -10.01 9.61
C GLY A 267 7.64 -8.91 9.07
N GLY A 268 6.55 -9.25 8.41
CA GLY A 268 5.66 -8.30 7.72
C GLY A 268 5.25 -7.09 8.55
N SER A 269 4.95 -7.28 9.84
CA SER A 269 4.60 -6.19 10.74
C SER A 269 5.72 -5.17 11.02
N THR A 270 6.97 -5.46 10.63
CA THR A 270 8.09 -4.52 10.75
C THR A 270 8.42 -3.78 9.45
N PHE A 271 7.81 -4.16 8.34
CA PHE A 271 8.05 -3.51 7.04
C PHE A 271 7.79 -2.01 7.07
N PRO A 272 6.66 -1.52 7.61
CA PRO A 272 6.39 -0.09 7.61
C PRO A 272 7.41 0.73 8.43
N PHE A 273 8.03 0.13 9.45
CA PHE A 273 9.12 0.78 10.18
C PHE A 273 10.39 0.95 9.33
N THR A 274 10.66 0.00 8.46
CA THR A 274 11.87 -0.01 7.64
C THR A 274 11.68 0.78 6.36
N TYR A 275 10.62 0.46 5.61
CA TYR A 275 10.39 0.97 4.27
C TYR A 275 9.48 2.19 4.21
N GLY A 276 8.83 2.59 5.31
CA GLY A 276 8.04 3.82 5.42
C GLY A 276 8.86 5.10 5.50
N SER A 277 10.18 5.02 5.26
CA SER A 277 11.11 6.14 5.30
C SER A 277 11.68 6.42 3.91
N ASP A 278 12.26 7.60 3.73
CA ASP A 278 12.94 8.01 2.50
C ASP A 278 14.42 7.58 2.44
N VAL A 279 14.77 6.46 3.08
CA VAL A 279 16.11 5.85 2.94
C VAL A 279 16.25 5.33 1.52
N PRO A 280 17.30 5.74 0.76
CA PRO A 280 17.50 5.26 -0.61
C PRO A 280 18.10 3.85 -0.60
N PHE A 281 17.28 2.83 -0.36
CA PHE A 281 17.72 1.43 -0.33
C PHE A 281 18.43 1.02 -1.62
N ILE A 282 17.85 1.39 -2.75
CA ILE A 282 18.47 1.31 -4.07
C ILE A 282 18.41 2.66 -4.75
N SER A 283 19.25 2.84 -5.76
CA SER A 283 19.08 3.82 -6.82
C SER A 283 19.02 3.12 -8.18
N ARG A 284 18.65 3.83 -9.23
CA ARG A 284 18.64 3.30 -10.59
C ARG A 284 19.84 3.86 -11.35
N ASP A 285 20.55 3.00 -12.10
CA ASP A 285 21.62 3.42 -12.99
C ASP A 285 21.08 4.09 -14.25
N GLU A 286 21.96 4.47 -15.18
CA GLU A 286 21.61 5.09 -16.46
C GLU A 286 20.73 4.22 -17.37
N ASN A 287 20.69 2.91 -17.13
CA ASN A 287 19.87 1.94 -17.86
C ASN A 287 18.58 1.57 -17.13
N GLY A 288 18.37 2.10 -15.92
CA GLY A 288 17.23 1.79 -15.07
C GLY A 288 17.44 0.63 -14.11
N TYR A 289 18.62 -0.01 -14.09
CA TYR A 289 18.88 -1.17 -13.22
C TYR A 289 19.14 -0.79 -11.77
N PRO A 290 18.75 -1.67 -10.81
CA PRO A 290 18.90 -1.38 -9.38
C PRO A 290 20.37 -1.45 -8.96
N THR A 291 20.80 -0.46 -8.19
CA THR A 291 22.11 -0.40 -7.54
C THR A 291 21.93 -0.23 -6.03
N LEU A 292 22.73 -0.96 -5.23
CA LEU A 292 22.64 -0.92 -3.77
C LEU A 292 23.19 0.41 -3.23
N THR A 293 22.34 1.21 -2.58
CA THR A 293 22.70 2.53 -2.03
C THR A 293 22.32 2.73 -0.57
N MET A 294 21.73 1.71 0.08
CA MET A 294 21.12 1.84 1.40
C MET A 294 22.06 2.31 2.51
N TYR A 295 23.38 2.07 2.42
CA TYR A 295 24.30 2.43 3.50
C TYR A 295 24.65 3.92 3.43
N CYS A 296 23.89 4.72 4.13
CA CYS A 296 23.99 6.17 4.19
C CYS A 296 23.60 6.71 5.58
N ASP A 297 23.78 8.00 5.83
CA ASP A 297 23.43 8.62 7.11
C ASP A 297 21.92 8.48 7.45
N ARG A 298 21.04 8.47 6.45
CA ARG A 298 19.60 8.26 6.68
C ARG A 298 19.28 6.85 7.18
N LEU A 299 20.00 5.82 6.73
CA LEU A 299 19.85 4.46 7.28
C LEU A 299 20.27 4.42 8.77
N LEU A 300 21.36 5.12 9.12
CA LEU A 300 21.83 5.17 10.52
C LEU A 300 20.81 5.88 11.40
N LEU A 301 20.27 7.00 10.93
CA LEU A 301 19.17 7.72 11.59
C LEU A 301 17.93 6.86 11.74
N LEU A 302 17.49 6.21 10.65
CA LEU A 302 16.33 5.30 10.69
C LEU A 302 16.52 4.21 11.74
N TYR A 303 17.69 3.58 11.75
CA TYR A 303 17.97 2.53 12.73
C TYR A 303 17.94 3.04 14.17
N GLU A 304 18.48 4.23 14.42
CA GLU A 304 18.40 4.88 15.74
C GLU A 304 16.94 5.06 16.18
N LYS A 305 16.06 5.53 15.30
CA LYS A 305 14.63 5.75 15.59
C LYS A 305 13.91 4.41 15.82
N ILE A 306 14.12 3.43 14.94
CA ILE A 306 13.52 2.08 15.11
C ILE A 306 13.98 1.46 16.43
N TYR A 307 15.27 1.54 16.74
CA TYR A 307 15.79 1.04 18.02
C TYR A 307 15.15 1.77 19.20
N GLY A 308 15.04 3.09 19.13
CA GLY A 308 14.41 3.92 20.16
C GLY A 308 12.99 3.49 20.47
N ILE A 309 12.16 3.33 19.43
CA ILE A 309 10.75 2.97 19.63
C ILE A 309 10.57 1.50 20.06
N PHE A 310 11.34 0.55 19.51
CA PHE A 310 11.21 -0.88 19.87
C PHE A 310 11.66 -1.19 21.30
N TYR A 311 12.62 -0.42 21.82
CA TYR A 311 13.17 -0.60 23.18
C TYR A 311 12.76 0.51 24.14
N SER A 312 11.76 1.29 23.79
CA SER A 312 11.02 2.15 24.70
C SER A 312 10.32 1.33 25.77
N SER A 313 10.23 1.85 27.00
CA SER A 313 9.42 1.24 28.06
C SER A 313 7.94 1.17 27.69
N GLY A 314 7.47 2.08 26.83
CA GLY A 314 6.10 2.13 26.33
C GLY A 314 5.79 1.14 25.21
N THR A 315 6.77 0.37 24.73
CA THR A 315 6.54 -0.57 23.63
C THR A 315 6.52 -2.02 24.11
N ARG A 316 5.48 -2.75 23.70
CA ARG A 316 5.41 -4.20 23.86
C ARG A 316 5.53 -4.90 22.52
N THR A 317 6.55 -5.72 22.39
CA THR A 317 6.75 -6.57 21.21
C THR A 317 6.35 -8.00 21.51
N ASN A 318 5.92 -8.76 20.51
CA ASN A 318 5.57 -10.17 20.68
C ASN A 318 6.77 -11.13 20.58
N TYR A 319 8.01 -10.68 20.80
CA TYR A 319 9.15 -11.59 20.85
C TYR A 319 8.89 -12.69 21.89
N GLY A 320 8.35 -13.84 21.41
CA GLY A 320 8.02 -15.01 22.24
C GLY A 320 6.59 -15.05 22.77
N GLU A 321 5.71 -14.12 22.40
CA GLU A 321 4.28 -14.15 22.72
C GLU A 321 3.43 -14.44 21.48
N ASN A 322 2.18 -14.87 21.68
CA ASN A 322 1.24 -15.08 20.60
C ASN A 322 0.73 -13.74 20.07
N GLY A 323 0.79 -13.49 18.76
CA GLY A 323 0.30 -12.26 18.14
C GLY A 323 -1.19 -11.97 18.46
N ALA A 324 -2.01 -13.01 18.61
CA ALA A 324 -3.41 -12.88 18.99
C ALA A 324 -3.59 -12.23 20.39
N ASP A 325 -2.66 -12.48 21.33
CA ASP A 325 -2.73 -11.89 22.66
C ASP A 325 -2.45 -10.37 22.64
N LEU A 326 -1.65 -9.90 21.67
CA LEU A 326 -1.39 -8.48 21.49
C LEU A 326 -2.57 -7.76 20.84
N HIS A 327 -3.22 -8.36 19.86
CA HIS A 327 -4.47 -7.82 19.28
C HIS A 327 -5.55 -7.72 20.37
N ALA A 328 -5.72 -8.78 21.16
CA ALA A 328 -6.66 -8.76 22.30
C ALA A 328 -6.33 -7.64 23.29
N LYS A 329 -5.04 -7.42 23.59
CA LYS A 329 -4.60 -6.35 24.48
C LYS A 329 -4.97 -4.96 23.97
N PHE A 330 -4.82 -4.70 22.66
CA PHE A 330 -5.28 -3.44 22.05
C PHE A 330 -6.81 -3.31 22.15
N MET A 331 -7.54 -4.36 21.80
CA MET A 331 -9.00 -4.38 21.87
C MET A 331 -9.56 -4.19 23.28
N GLU A 332 -8.79 -4.55 24.32
CA GLU A 332 -9.11 -4.34 25.73
C GLU A 332 -8.67 -2.95 26.24
N ASN A 333 -8.37 -2.00 25.35
CA ASN A 333 -7.87 -0.66 25.70
C ASN A 333 -6.52 -0.66 26.42
N GLY A 334 -5.68 -1.66 26.18
CA GLY A 334 -4.40 -1.81 26.85
C GLY A 334 -3.21 -1.19 26.09
N ALA A 335 -3.45 -0.48 24.99
CA ALA A 335 -2.40 0.24 24.27
C ALA A 335 -2.96 1.44 23.49
N LEU A 336 -2.11 2.48 23.35
CA LEU A 336 -2.44 3.67 22.57
C LEU A 336 -2.35 3.38 21.05
N PHE A 337 -1.28 2.73 20.60
CA PHE A 337 -1.07 2.36 19.19
C PHE A 337 -0.95 0.86 19.02
N ILE A 338 -1.42 0.36 17.88
CA ILE A 338 -1.08 -0.96 17.36
C ILE A 338 -0.46 -0.82 15.97
N SER A 339 0.69 -1.47 15.77
CA SER A 339 1.42 -1.46 14.51
C SER A 339 1.38 -2.82 13.81
N GLY A 340 1.73 -2.83 12.53
CA GLY A 340 1.71 -4.03 11.69
C GLY A 340 0.34 -4.33 11.11
N THR A 341 -0.64 -3.45 11.31
CA THR A 341 -1.98 -3.51 10.74
C THR A 341 -1.98 -3.05 9.27
N GLN A 342 -2.91 -3.59 8.50
CA GLN A 342 -3.14 -3.26 7.11
C GLN A 342 -4.58 -2.76 6.92
N LEU A 343 -4.87 -2.06 5.84
CA LEU A 343 -6.21 -1.54 5.59
C LEU A 343 -7.27 -2.65 5.58
N GLY A 344 -6.94 -3.83 5.06
CA GLY A 344 -7.82 -5.00 5.08
C GLY A 344 -8.13 -5.55 6.48
N ASP A 345 -7.28 -5.29 7.48
CA ASP A 345 -7.46 -5.80 8.85
C ASP A 345 -8.50 -5.04 9.66
N PHE A 346 -8.92 -3.87 9.23
CA PHE A 346 -9.79 -2.99 10.04
C PHE A 346 -11.10 -3.64 10.45
N GLY A 347 -11.61 -4.55 9.63
CA GLY A 347 -12.80 -5.31 9.97
C GLY A 347 -12.70 -6.03 11.32
N THR A 348 -11.50 -6.40 11.75
CA THR A 348 -11.25 -7.14 12.99
C THR A 348 -11.44 -6.27 14.24
N PHE A 349 -11.28 -4.96 14.12
CA PHE A 349 -11.39 -4.00 15.21
C PHE A 349 -12.77 -3.35 15.36
N ARG A 350 -13.72 -3.66 14.47
CA ARG A 350 -15.07 -3.04 14.47
C ARG A 350 -15.88 -3.27 15.74
N ASP A 351 -15.58 -4.34 16.48
CA ASP A 351 -16.28 -4.70 17.70
C ASP A 351 -15.60 -4.11 18.95
N MET A 352 -14.53 -3.30 18.77
CA MET A 352 -13.89 -2.58 19.87
C MET A 352 -14.83 -1.51 20.41
N GLU A 353 -14.94 -1.41 21.77
CA GLU A 353 -15.78 -0.41 22.40
C GLU A 353 -15.22 1.01 22.27
N ALA A 354 -13.88 1.13 22.31
CA ALA A 354 -13.21 2.41 22.15
C ALA A 354 -13.27 2.92 20.70
N GLU A 355 -13.31 4.22 20.58
CA GLU A 355 -13.14 4.89 19.29
C GLU A 355 -11.72 4.71 18.78
N ILE A 356 -11.58 4.30 17.50
CA ILE A 356 -10.30 4.04 16.86
C ILE A 356 -10.05 5.13 15.80
N GLY A 357 -8.82 5.63 15.76
CA GLY A 357 -8.32 6.49 14.70
C GLY A 357 -7.32 5.76 13.82
N LEU A 358 -7.19 6.25 12.60
CA LEU A 358 -6.31 5.75 11.56
C LEU A 358 -5.40 6.87 11.09
N ILE A 359 -4.09 6.60 11.02
CA ILE A 359 -3.09 7.54 10.51
C ILE A 359 -2.03 6.82 9.68
N PRO A 360 -1.32 7.51 8.77
CA PRO A 360 -0.15 6.94 8.11
C PRO A 360 0.98 6.66 9.13
N TYR A 361 1.92 5.79 8.76
CA TYR A 361 3.17 5.69 9.51
C TYR A 361 3.94 7.02 9.46
N PRO A 362 4.68 7.36 10.54
CA PRO A 362 5.32 8.67 10.64
C PRO A 362 6.46 8.83 9.63
N LYS A 363 6.76 10.07 9.30
CA LYS A 363 7.99 10.41 8.58
C LYS A 363 9.21 10.14 9.46
N LEU A 364 10.35 9.82 8.83
CA LEU A 364 11.61 9.63 9.55
C LEU A 364 11.99 10.88 10.34
N ASP A 365 11.86 12.04 9.70
CA ASP A 365 12.04 13.37 10.26
C ASP A 365 11.30 14.43 9.42
N GLU A 366 11.42 15.70 9.79
CA GLU A 366 10.77 16.81 9.09
C GLU A 366 11.27 16.99 7.63
N SER A 367 12.48 16.47 7.31
CA SER A 367 13.05 16.59 5.96
C SER A 367 12.44 15.61 4.96
N GLN A 368 11.80 14.54 5.41
CA GLN A 368 11.06 13.63 4.56
C GLN A 368 9.83 14.36 3.98
N ALA A 369 9.73 14.42 2.65
CA ALA A 369 8.76 15.27 1.96
C ALA A 369 7.31 14.81 2.13
N ARG A 370 7.05 13.49 2.20
CA ARG A 370 5.69 12.90 2.27
C ARG A 370 5.67 11.69 3.18
N TYR A 371 4.49 11.31 3.63
CA TYR A 371 4.27 9.99 4.24
C TYR A 371 4.42 8.91 3.17
N ILE A 372 4.99 7.77 3.55
CA ILE A 372 5.20 6.62 2.67
C ILE A 372 4.38 5.46 3.23
N THR A 373 3.50 4.94 2.40
CA THR A 373 2.67 3.78 2.74
C THR A 373 3.28 2.54 2.12
N VAL A 374 3.71 1.63 2.97
CA VAL A 374 4.32 0.37 2.57
C VAL A 374 3.24 -0.66 2.29
N VAL A 375 3.35 -1.34 1.16
CA VAL A 375 2.51 -2.51 0.83
C VAL A 375 3.23 -3.77 1.29
N HIS A 376 2.50 -4.72 1.87
CA HIS A 376 3.07 -6.00 2.27
C HIS A 376 3.56 -6.79 1.04
N ASP A 377 4.68 -7.51 1.15
CA ASP A 377 5.31 -8.24 0.05
C ASP A 377 4.45 -9.38 -0.54
N THR A 378 3.41 -9.78 0.16
CA THR A 378 2.45 -10.79 -0.29
C THR A 378 1.18 -10.22 -0.92
N ALA A 379 1.10 -8.92 -1.17
CA ALA A 379 -0.01 -8.35 -1.93
C ALA A 379 -0.09 -8.98 -3.32
N GLU A 380 -1.31 -9.30 -3.75
CA GLU A 380 -1.56 -9.95 -5.02
C GLU A 380 -1.57 -8.94 -6.16
N VAL A 381 -0.89 -9.28 -7.24
CA VAL A 381 -0.76 -8.49 -8.47
C VAL A 381 -1.11 -9.34 -9.69
N GLY A 382 -1.50 -8.70 -10.78
CA GLY A 382 -1.73 -9.39 -12.04
C GLY A 382 -0.44 -9.75 -12.76
N ALA A 383 -0.44 -10.87 -13.47
CA ALA A 383 0.67 -11.31 -14.33
C ALA A 383 0.13 -12.07 -15.55
N ILE A 384 0.69 -11.79 -16.72
CA ILE A 384 0.31 -12.45 -17.97
C ILE A 384 1.30 -13.59 -18.22
N PRO A 385 0.90 -14.88 -18.18
CA PRO A 385 1.82 -15.97 -18.49
C PRO A 385 2.21 -15.93 -19.97
N THR A 386 3.46 -16.32 -20.30
CA THR A 386 3.89 -16.41 -21.70
C THR A 386 3.13 -17.47 -22.51
N THR A 387 2.37 -18.32 -21.84
CA THR A 387 1.46 -19.31 -22.45
C THR A 387 0.03 -18.79 -22.61
N ALA A 388 -0.28 -17.55 -22.24
CA ALA A 388 -1.58 -16.93 -22.48
C ALA A 388 -1.92 -16.99 -23.98
N ARG A 389 -3.15 -17.41 -24.29
CA ARG A 389 -3.60 -17.64 -25.68
C ARG A 389 -3.62 -16.37 -26.50
N ASP A 390 -4.04 -15.26 -25.89
CA ASP A 390 -4.12 -13.95 -26.51
C ASP A 390 -3.77 -12.86 -25.49
N PRO A 391 -2.50 -12.43 -25.40
CA PRO A 391 -2.09 -11.35 -24.50
C PRO A 391 -2.79 -10.02 -24.77
N GLU A 392 -3.18 -9.71 -26.00
CA GLU A 392 -3.93 -8.50 -26.34
C GLU A 392 -5.36 -8.55 -25.77
N MET A 393 -6.00 -9.72 -25.77
CA MET A 393 -7.27 -9.92 -25.05
C MET A 393 -7.08 -9.71 -23.55
N THR A 394 -5.99 -10.24 -22.97
CA THR A 394 -5.68 -10.03 -21.55
C THR A 394 -5.54 -8.55 -21.24
N GLY A 395 -4.82 -7.80 -22.08
CA GLY A 395 -4.69 -6.35 -21.95
C GLY A 395 -6.05 -5.65 -21.95
N ALA A 396 -6.90 -5.92 -22.94
CA ALA A 396 -8.24 -5.33 -23.05
C ALA A 396 -9.13 -5.65 -21.86
N VAL A 397 -9.12 -6.89 -21.39
CA VAL A 397 -9.92 -7.32 -20.22
C VAL A 397 -9.45 -6.61 -18.96
N CYS A 398 -8.13 -6.57 -18.71
CA CYS A 398 -7.58 -5.88 -17.55
C CYS A 398 -7.86 -4.37 -17.60
N GLN A 399 -7.77 -3.73 -18.77
CA GLN A 399 -8.07 -2.30 -18.96
C GLN A 399 -9.53 -2.00 -18.56
N ILE A 400 -10.48 -2.77 -19.10
CA ILE A 400 -11.91 -2.56 -18.79
C ILE A 400 -12.19 -2.88 -17.30
N LEU A 401 -11.63 -3.94 -16.75
CA LEU A 401 -11.82 -4.29 -15.34
C LEU A 401 -11.23 -3.22 -14.40
N CYS A 402 -10.05 -2.66 -14.71
CA CYS A 402 -9.46 -1.56 -13.94
C CYS A 402 -10.36 -0.31 -13.99
N ARG A 403 -10.82 0.11 -15.16
CA ARG A 403 -11.73 1.26 -15.31
C ARG A 403 -13.03 1.08 -14.55
N LEU A 404 -13.72 -0.04 -14.75
CA LEU A 404 -14.98 -0.32 -14.06
C LEU A 404 -14.80 -0.43 -12.55
N THR A 405 -13.66 -0.94 -12.08
CA THR A 405 -13.33 -0.96 -10.66
C THR A 405 -13.13 0.45 -10.12
N HIS A 406 -12.38 1.29 -10.84
CA HIS A 406 -12.18 2.70 -10.50
C HIS A 406 -13.51 3.46 -10.35
N GLU A 407 -14.43 3.24 -11.29
CA GLU A 407 -15.72 3.93 -11.37
C GLU A 407 -16.75 3.46 -10.33
N SER A 408 -16.72 2.18 -9.94
CA SER A 408 -17.80 1.59 -9.13
C SER A 408 -17.35 0.88 -7.86
N VAL A 409 -16.43 -0.08 -7.97
CA VAL A 409 -16.06 -0.94 -6.82
C VAL A 409 -15.20 -0.17 -5.82
N LEU A 410 -14.22 0.58 -6.31
CA LEU A 410 -13.29 1.32 -5.46
C LEU A 410 -14.00 2.38 -4.60
N PRO A 411 -14.87 3.26 -5.15
CA PRO A 411 -15.65 4.19 -4.34
C PRO A 411 -16.55 3.47 -3.32
N THR A 412 -17.21 2.38 -3.73
CA THR A 412 -18.06 1.58 -2.83
C THR A 412 -17.25 0.97 -1.70
N TYR A 413 -16.07 0.44 -2.00
CA TYR A 413 -15.15 -0.11 -1.00
C TYR A 413 -14.67 0.96 -0.02
N TYR A 414 -14.26 2.14 -0.50
CA TYR A 414 -13.87 3.27 0.34
C TYR A 414 -15.01 3.72 1.26
N GLU A 415 -16.21 3.92 0.72
CA GLU A 415 -17.35 4.35 1.52
C GLU A 415 -17.78 3.31 2.55
N MET A 416 -17.94 2.06 2.12
CA MET A 416 -18.53 1.01 2.97
C MET A 416 -17.52 0.39 3.94
N SER A 417 -16.29 0.16 3.49
CA SER A 417 -15.30 -0.57 4.30
C SER A 417 -14.44 0.35 5.14
N LEU A 418 -14.15 1.54 4.66
CA LEU A 418 -13.25 2.46 5.31
C LEU A 418 -13.97 3.67 5.96
N LYS A 419 -14.92 4.33 5.28
CA LYS A 419 -15.57 5.54 5.80
C LYS A 419 -16.75 5.26 6.73
N ILE A 420 -17.67 4.36 6.38
CA ILE A 420 -18.89 4.13 7.22
C ILE A 420 -18.57 3.35 8.47
N LYS A 421 -17.62 2.41 8.42
CA LYS A 421 -17.29 1.58 9.60
C LYS A 421 -16.38 2.29 10.59
N TYR A 422 -15.54 3.23 10.14
CA TYR A 422 -14.44 3.79 10.92
C TYR A 422 -14.39 5.31 10.97
N ALA A 423 -14.91 6.00 9.95
CA ALA A 423 -14.94 7.44 9.89
C ALA A 423 -16.33 7.95 10.27
N ARG A 424 -16.47 8.39 11.51
CA ARG A 424 -17.61 9.24 11.91
C ARG A 424 -17.31 10.72 11.65
N ASP A 425 -16.14 11.01 11.07
CA ASP A 425 -15.64 12.37 10.86
C ASP A 425 -14.87 12.52 9.53
N ASP A 426 -14.75 13.76 9.07
CA ASP A 426 -14.06 14.11 7.82
C ASP A 426 -12.54 13.84 7.89
N PHE A 427 -11.94 13.81 9.09
CA PHE A 427 -10.51 13.61 9.28
C PHE A 427 -10.06 12.21 8.93
N THR A 428 -10.79 11.17 9.32
CA THR A 428 -10.43 9.79 8.95
C THR A 428 -10.46 9.59 7.45
N SER A 429 -11.36 10.29 6.73
CA SER A 429 -11.37 10.26 5.25
C SER A 429 -10.07 10.81 4.68
N SER A 430 -9.62 11.99 5.16
CA SER A 430 -8.36 12.57 4.67
C SER A 430 -7.13 11.73 5.02
N MET A 431 -7.13 11.02 6.16
CA MET A 431 -6.05 10.09 6.49
C MET A 431 -6.00 8.89 5.53
N ILE A 432 -7.16 8.37 5.12
CA ILE A 432 -7.24 7.30 4.12
C ILE A 432 -6.68 7.78 2.77
N ASP A 433 -7.04 8.99 2.36
CA ASP A 433 -6.54 9.60 1.13
C ASP A 433 -5.02 9.78 1.20
N LEU A 434 -4.47 10.27 2.33
CA LEU A 434 -3.02 10.38 2.56
C LEU A 434 -2.29 9.02 2.52
N ILE A 435 -2.89 7.98 3.09
CA ILE A 435 -2.34 6.62 3.06
C ILE A 435 -2.33 6.09 1.63
N HIS A 436 -3.43 6.26 0.89
CA HIS A 436 -3.52 5.88 -0.52
C HIS A 436 -2.48 6.61 -1.39
N ASP A 437 -2.40 7.94 -1.28
CA ASP A 437 -1.44 8.74 -2.03
C ASP A 437 0.02 8.45 -1.64
N GLY A 438 0.21 7.93 -0.43
CA GLY A 438 1.51 7.49 0.07
C GLY A 438 1.96 6.14 -0.44
N ILE A 439 1.08 5.34 -1.07
CA ILE A 439 1.40 3.99 -1.52
C ILE A 439 2.56 4.05 -2.52
N THR A 440 3.57 3.26 -2.21
CA THR A 440 4.71 3.05 -3.10
C THR A 440 5.10 1.58 -3.03
N ASP A 441 5.64 1.10 -4.11
CA ASP A 441 6.29 -0.19 -4.07
C ASP A 441 7.67 -0.06 -3.43
N GLU A 442 8.09 -1.18 -2.93
CA GLU A 442 9.44 -1.35 -2.46
C GLU A 442 10.11 -2.50 -3.23
N PHE A 443 10.75 -2.15 -4.35
CA PHE A 443 11.57 -3.12 -5.09
C PHE A 443 12.42 -3.98 -4.15
N CYS A 444 12.98 -3.35 -3.13
CA CYS A 444 13.80 -3.99 -2.11
C CYS A 444 13.06 -5.02 -1.28
N LEU A 445 11.77 -4.80 -1.00
CA LEU A 445 10.93 -5.72 -0.26
C LEU A 445 10.53 -6.92 -1.13
N VAL A 446 10.15 -6.67 -2.37
CA VAL A 446 9.66 -7.69 -3.31
C VAL A 446 10.78 -8.58 -3.83
N TYR A 447 11.92 -8.01 -4.21
CA TYR A 447 13.06 -8.74 -4.79
C TYR A 447 14.15 -9.10 -3.75
N GLY A 448 14.14 -8.48 -2.58
CA GLY A 448 15.21 -8.56 -1.59
C GLY A 448 15.53 -9.97 -1.14
N GLY A 449 14.53 -10.79 -0.86
CA GLY A 449 14.67 -12.16 -0.42
C GLY A 449 15.39 -13.03 -1.44
N ALA A 450 14.92 -13.02 -2.68
CA ALA A 450 15.45 -13.86 -3.75
C ALA A 450 16.77 -13.33 -4.34
N TYR A 451 16.92 -12.00 -4.42
CA TYR A 451 17.97 -11.40 -5.25
C TYR A 451 18.87 -10.37 -4.55
N ALA A 452 18.73 -10.16 -3.25
CA ALA A 452 19.63 -9.30 -2.49
C ALA A 452 20.07 -9.91 -1.17
N ASN A 453 19.90 -11.23 -0.97
CA ASN A 453 20.23 -11.96 0.24
C ASN A 453 19.63 -11.30 1.50
N ASP A 454 18.42 -10.77 1.35
CA ASP A 454 17.65 -10.06 2.39
C ASP A 454 18.43 -8.94 3.12
N ILE A 455 19.39 -8.31 2.45
CA ILE A 455 20.20 -7.26 3.09
C ILE A 455 19.32 -6.10 3.56
N PHE A 456 18.32 -5.73 2.79
CA PHE A 456 17.45 -4.59 3.07
C PHE A 456 16.70 -4.76 4.40
N THR A 457 16.21 -5.94 4.67
CA THR A 457 15.51 -6.27 5.92
C THR A 457 16.50 -6.59 7.04
N TRP A 458 17.42 -7.51 6.81
CA TRP A 458 18.25 -8.08 7.90
C TRP A 458 19.43 -7.20 8.33
N ALA A 459 19.84 -6.21 7.53
CA ALA A 459 20.79 -5.21 8.01
C ALA A 459 20.22 -4.37 9.16
N ILE A 460 18.88 -4.24 9.22
CA ILE A 460 18.14 -3.53 10.27
C ILE A 460 17.64 -4.49 11.35
N LEU A 461 16.84 -5.49 10.97
CA LEU A 461 16.21 -6.39 11.94
C LEU A 461 17.20 -7.31 12.67
N GLY A 462 18.29 -7.70 12.03
CA GLY A 462 19.28 -8.56 12.65
C GLY A 462 19.87 -7.96 13.94
N PRO A 463 20.48 -6.77 13.89
CA PRO A 463 20.99 -6.12 15.10
C PRO A 463 19.86 -5.67 16.03
N LEU A 464 18.68 -5.30 15.52
CA LEU A 464 17.53 -4.95 16.35
C LEU A 464 17.14 -6.12 17.26
N GLN A 465 16.99 -7.33 16.71
CA GLN A 465 16.65 -8.54 17.48
C GLN A 465 17.71 -8.90 18.52
N ARG A 466 18.97 -8.57 18.27
CA ARG A 466 20.07 -8.78 19.21
C ARG A 466 20.28 -7.64 20.22
N GLN A 467 19.41 -6.61 20.15
CA GLN A 467 19.49 -5.41 20.99
C GLN A 467 20.81 -4.63 20.82
N GLU A 468 21.37 -4.62 19.62
CA GLU A 468 22.64 -3.97 19.30
C GLU A 468 22.39 -2.55 18.79
N LYS A 469 22.45 -1.56 19.69
CA LYS A 469 22.13 -0.14 19.37
C LYS A 469 22.94 0.42 18.17
N GLU A 470 24.14 -0.05 17.92
CA GLU A 470 25.04 0.39 16.85
C GLU A 470 25.36 -0.73 15.85
N GLY A 471 24.49 -1.75 15.76
CA GLY A 471 24.79 -2.98 15.04
C GLY A 471 24.65 -2.90 13.51
N VAL A 472 23.94 -1.91 12.97
CA VAL A 472 23.56 -1.86 11.54
C VAL A 472 24.76 -1.82 10.60
N ALA A 473 25.80 -1.02 10.89
CA ALA A 473 27.00 -0.93 10.06
C ALA A 473 27.74 -2.28 9.95
N SER A 474 27.86 -2.97 11.08
CA SER A 474 28.50 -4.31 11.14
C SER A 474 27.68 -5.34 10.38
N GLU A 475 26.36 -5.33 10.54
CA GLU A 475 25.48 -6.30 9.87
C GLU A 475 25.42 -6.04 8.36
N TYR A 476 25.32 -4.77 7.93
CA TYR A 476 25.44 -4.38 6.52
C TYR A 476 26.75 -4.93 5.90
N SER A 477 27.89 -4.64 6.51
CA SER A 477 29.19 -5.08 5.98
C SER A 477 29.33 -6.61 5.85
N LYS A 478 28.64 -7.38 6.69
CA LYS A 478 28.61 -8.85 6.57
C LYS A 478 27.82 -9.31 5.33
N ARG A 479 26.80 -8.56 4.92
CA ARG A 479 25.83 -8.96 3.88
C ARG A 479 26.13 -8.34 2.52
N GLU A 480 26.75 -7.17 2.48
CA GLU A 480 26.96 -6.35 1.29
C GLU A 480 27.51 -7.16 0.09
N LYS A 481 28.60 -7.87 0.29
CA LYS A 481 29.24 -8.65 -0.80
C LYS A 481 28.30 -9.74 -1.38
N ALA A 482 27.50 -10.38 -0.53
CA ALA A 482 26.55 -11.40 -0.97
C ALA A 482 25.36 -10.76 -1.68
N ALA A 483 24.89 -9.61 -1.18
CA ALA A 483 23.80 -8.85 -1.78
C ALA A 483 24.19 -8.32 -3.17
N LEU A 484 25.34 -7.71 -3.32
CA LEU A 484 25.85 -7.25 -4.61
C LEU A 484 25.95 -8.40 -5.62
N LYS A 485 26.49 -9.55 -5.20
CA LYS A 485 26.53 -10.73 -6.08
C LYS A 485 25.15 -11.24 -6.47
N ALA A 486 24.17 -11.14 -5.58
CA ALA A 486 22.80 -11.57 -5.86
C ALA A 486 22.10 -10.58 -6.83
N LEU A 487 22.32 -9.28 -6.68
CA LEU A 487 21.85 -8.27 -7.64
C LEU A 487 22.49 -8.44 -9.01
N ASP A 488 23.80 -8.71 -9.09
CA ASP A 488 24.48 -9.04 -10.36
C ASP A 488 23.85 -10.27 -11.02
N LYS A 489 23.51 -11.28 -10.21
CA LYS A 489 22.81 -12.48 -10.69
C LYS A 489 21.44 -12.15 -11.23
N LEU A 490 20.64 -11.33 -10.53
CA LEU A 490 19.35 -10.85 -10.99
C LEU A 490 19.44 -10.22 -12.37
N MET A 491 20.35 -9.26 -12.55
CA MET A 491 20.55 -8.57 -13.82
C MET A 491 21.01 -9.51 -14.94
N ASN A 492 21.88 -10.47 -14.64
CA ASN A 492 22.33 -11.46 -15.62
C ASN A 492 21.19 -12.41 -16.04
N GLU A 493 20.37 -12.87 -15.09
CA GLU A 493 19.20 -13.72 -15.39
C GLU A 493 18.15 -12.94 -16.18
N TYR A 494 17.86 -11.71 -15.78
CA TYR A 494 16.91 -10.83 -16.50
C TYR A 494 17.33 -10.56 -17.94
N ASN A 495 18.62 -10.42 -18.24
CA ASN A 495 19.16 -10.14 -19.56
C ASN A 495 19.54 -11.41 -20.36
N SER A 496 19.32 -12.60 -19.82
CA SER A 496 19.75 -13.86 -20.45
C SER A 496 18.73 -14.42 -21.46
N ASN A 497 18.34 -13.66 -22.45
CA ASN A 497 17.49 -14.14 -23.55
C ASN A 497 18.27 -14.91 -24.62
#